data_9c44ba4c161cf1e6f6c076b6b9e4b09b
#
_entry.id   9c44ba4c161cf1e6f6c076b6b9e4b09b
#
_cell.length_a   1.000
_cell.length_b   1.000
_cell.length_c   1.000
_cell.angle_alpha   90.00
_cell.angle_beta   90.00
_cell.angle_gamma   90.00
#
_symmetry.space_group_name_H-M   'P 1'
#
loop_
_entity.id
_entity.type
_entity.pdbx_description
1 polymer ?
#
loop_
_entity_poly.entity_id
_entity_poly.type
_entity_poly.pdbx_seq_one_letter_code
_entity_poly.pdbx_strand_id
1 'polypeptide(L)'
;MVYSKKEIDDSFLYLIEKMKKNKECFYDYIKFNKFYMYSQPNLNIPDEIIREVNRLVDNQKEYNSEILNELTDLNKSGLKIVGLKGIFLALRYYEKPEKRIFNDVDLLIHSKDAYQLNKILIENNFKINSGTFLYNNNVLFNKLKSTYIKNVHAIDYTKSNQSCSKNINLEIHSNFNVHKLCKFDMKSVFNNAVLLNNCSNIYVLNPYDELLFLMYHLVSHLFYFNIYGNDNCISLQNIYDICLICLYENIDFEILHKLSKKYKVEEYFMFVTMILNKLDIEFKNSRKFDMKNYKHRCTRGTNEIK
;
A
#
# COMPACT_ATOMS: atom_id res chain seq x y z
N MET A 1 17.44 11.65 -16.74
CA MET A 1 16.29 12.56 -16.91
C MET A 1 15.43 12.38 -15.67
N VAL A 2 15.07 13.43 -14.96
CA VAL A 2 14.20 13.34 -13.78
C VAL A 2 12.83 13.80 -14.25
N TYR A 3 11.84 12.91 -14.21
CA TYR A 3 10.46 13.28 -14.55
C TYR A 3 9.94 14.32 -13.59
N SER A 4 9.19 15.29 -14.12
CA SER A 4 8.37 16.18 -13.31
C SER A 4 7.06 15.45 -12.93
N LYS A 5 6.40 15.92 -11.89
CA LYS A 5 5.06 15.42 -11.54
C LYS A 5 4.09 15.54 -12.73
N LYS A 6 4.19 16.63 -13.50
CA LYS A 6 3.36 16.85 -14.69
C LYS A 6 3.57 15.75 -15.74
N GLU A 7 4.80 15.34 -16.02
CA GLU A 7 5.08 14.28 -16.99
C GLU A 7 4.54 12.92 -16.53
N ILE A 8 4.58 12.64 -15.23
CA ILE A 8 3.93 11.45 -14.66
C ILE A 8 2.42 11.56 -14.85
N ASP A 9 1.80 12.68 -14.48
CA ASP A 9 0.37 12.89 -14.61
C ASP A 9 -0.07 12.74 -16.09
N ASP A 10 0.66 13.32 -17.03
CA ASP A 10 0.39 13.22 -18.48
C ASP A 10 0.49 11.76 -18.99
N SER A 11 1.46 10.99 -18.50
CA SER A 11 1.60 9.56 -18.82
C SER A 11 0.40 8.75 -18.32
N PHE A 12 -0.10 9.02 -17.12
CA PHE A 12 -1.30 8.36 -16.58
C PHE A 12 -2.57 8.80 -17.33
N LEU A 13 -2.71 10.07 -17.67
CA LEU A 13 -3.84 10.55 -18.49
C LEU A 13 -3.86 9.87 -19.87
N TYR A 14 -2.70 9.76 -20.51
CA TYR A 14 -2.56 9.04 -21.78
C TYR A 14 -2.95 7.56 -21.64
N LEU A 15 -2.51 6.90 -20.58
CA LEU A 15 -2.88 5.50 -20.29
C LEU A 15 -4.39 5.34 -20.13
N ILE A 16 -5.04 6.20 -19.36
CA ILE A 16 -6.49 6.18 -19.13
C ILE A 16 -7.22 6.39 -20.47
N GLU A 17 -6.80 7.34 -21.30
CA GLU A 17 -7.35 7.55 -22.64
C GLU A 17 -7.19 6.31 -23.56
N LYS A 18 -6.05 5.64 -23.47
CA LYS A 18 -5.81 4.40 -24.21
C LYS A 18 -6.71 3.25 -23.73
N MET A 19 -6.93 3.13 -22.44
CA MET A 19 -7.82 2.12 -21.84
C MET A 19 -9.28 2.34 -22.24
N LYS A 20 -9.75 3.58 -22.38
CA LYS A 20 -11.12 3.93 -22.83
C LYS A 20 -11.48 3.37 -24.19
N LYS A 21 -10.52 3.09 -25.06
CA LYS A 21 -10.79 2.50 -26.38
C LYS A 21 -11.44 1.12 -26.28
N ASN A 22 -11.24 0.40 -25.15
CA ASN A 22 -11.92 -0.84 -24.82
C ASN A 22 -13.03 -0.58 -23.78
N LYS A 23 -14.18 -0.05 -24.22
CA LYS A 23 -15.24 0.51 -23.37
C LYS A 23 -15.75 -0.42 -22.29
N GLU A 24 -16.03 -1.70 -22.62
CA GLU A 24 -16.64 -2.64 -21.66
C GLU A 24 -15.69 -2.90 -20.48
N CYS A 25 -14.47 -3.33 -20.74
CA CYS A 25 -13.48 -3.59 -19.69
C CYS A 25 -13.07 -2.31 -18.91
N PHE A 26 -13.13 -1.14 -19.56
CA PHE A 26 -12.74 0.12 -18.92
C PHE A 26 -13.73 0.54 -17.84
N TYR A 27 -15.03 0.47 -18.10
CA TYR A 27 -16.04 0.88 -17.11
C TYR A 27 -16.06 -0.05 -15.88
N ASP A 28 -15.92 -1.34 -16.09
CA ASP A 28 -15.79 -2.27 -14.97
C ASP A 28 -14.51 -2.02 -14.16
N TYR A 29 -13.40 -1.76 -14.86
CA TYR A 29 -12.14 -1.42 -14.22
C TYR A 29 -12.25 -0.16 -13.34
N ILE A 30 -12.89 0.93 -13.80
CA ILE A 30 -13.04 2.17 -13.04
C ILE A 30 -13.90 1.96 -11.79
N LYS A 31 -14.95 1.14 -11.85
CA LYS A 31 -15.81 0.84 -10.70
C LYS A 31 -15.02 0.23 -9.54
N PHE A 32 -14.01 -0.58 -9.83
CA PHE A 32 -13.16 -1.23 -8.83
C PHE A 32 -11.95 -0.40 -8.44
N ASN A 33 -11.33 0.27 -9.40
CA ASN A 33 -10.11 1.07 -9.20
C ASN A 33 -10.44 2.55 -9.12
N LYS A 34 -10.87 2.99 -7.95
CA LYS A 34 -11.27 4.37 -7.69
C LYS A 34 -10.04 5.26 -7.61
N PHE A 35 -9.67 5.85 -8.73
CA PHE A 35 -8.51 6.71 -8.86
C PHE A 35 -8.95 8.15 -9.17
N TYR A 36 -8.47 9.12 -8.41
CA TYR A 36 -8.92 10.52 -8.53
C TYR A 36 -8.72 11.11 -9.91
N MET A 37 -7.72 10.64 -10.68
CA MET A 37 -7.45 11.15 -12.02
C MET A 37 -8.60 10.89 -13.01
N TYR A 38 -9.53 9.98 -12.72
CA TYR A 38 -10.71 9.80 -13.55
C TYR A 38 -11.63 11.03 -13.56
N SER A 39 -11.55 11.90 -12.55
CA SER A 39 -12.31 13.17 -12.52
C SER A 39 -11.66 14.31 -13.28
N GLN A 40 -10.54 14.07 -13.98
CA GLN A 40 -9.90 15.12 -14.79
C GLN A 40 -10.75 15.48 -16.00
N PRO A 41 -11.00 16.79 -16.25
CA PRO A 41 -11.95 17.25 -17.26
C PRO A 41 -11.60 16.85 -18.70
N ASN A 42 -10.33 16.60 -18.97
CA ASN A 42 -9.83 16.25 -20.31
C ASN A 42 -10.11 14.80 -20.71
N LEU A 43 -10.55 13.95 -19.78
CA LEU A 43 -10.70 12.50 -20.03
C LEU A 43 -12.05 12.12 -20.67
N ASN A 44 -13.00 13.03 -20.81
CA ASN A 44 -14.33 12.73 -21.36
C ASN A 44 -14.92 11.41 -20.78
N ILE A 45 -14.91 11.30 -19.47
CA ILE A 45 -15.48 10.19 -18.70
C ILE A 45 -16.95 10.54 -18.38
N PRO A 46 -17.87 9.55 -18.29
CA PRO A 46 -19.25 9.81 -17.92
C PRO A 46 -19.39 10.59 -16.62
N ASP A 47 -20.27 11.58 -16.60
CA ASP A 47 -20.49 12.46 -15.45
C ASP A 47 -20.85 11.72 -14.17
N GLU A 48 -21.50 10.56 -14.28
CA GLU A 48 -21.84 9.72 -13.15
C GLU A 48 -20.57 9.24 -12.42
N ILE A 49 -19.56 8.79 -13.17
CA ILE A 49 -18.27 8.34 -12.61
C ILE A 49 -17.51 9.52 -12.02
N ILE A 50 -17.50 10.65 -12.70
CA ILE A 50 -16.86 11.88 -12.20
C ILE A 50 -17.51 12.29 -10.86
N ARG A 51 -18.84 12.30 -10.79
CA ARG A 51 -19.55 12.61 -9.53
C ARG A 51 -19.24 11.62 -8.42
N GLU A 52 -19.17 10.33 -8.73
CA GLU A 52 -18.81 9.31 -7.74
C GLU A 52 -17.39 9.52 -7.22
N VAL A 53 -16.42 9.73 -8.10
CA VAL A 53 -15.01 9.97 -7.71
C VAL A 53 -14.90 11.24 -6.86
N ASN A 54 -15.55 12.33 -7.25
CA ASN A 54 -15.53 13.58 -6.48
C ASN A 54 -16.14 13.36 -5.08
N ARG A 55 -17.28 12.68 -4.99
CA ARG A 55 -17.90 12.33 -3.70
C ARG A 55 -16.96 11.49 -2.81
N LEU A 56 -16.19 10.57 -3.42
CA LEU A 56 -15.20 9.78 -2.67
C LEU A 56 -14.03 10.63 -2.19
N VAL A 57 -13.57 11.59 -2.97
CA VAL A 57 -12.53 12.56 -2.58
C VAL A 57 -13.02 13.43 -1.42
N ASP A 58 -14.25 13.93 -1.49
CA ASP A 58 -14.83 14.74 -0.41
C ASP A 58 -14.96 13.93 0.89
N ASN A 59 -15.51 12.72 0.81
CA ASN A 59 -15.60 11.82 1.97
C ASN A 59 -14.20 11.44 2.52
N GLN A 60 -13.19 11.35 1.66
CA GLN A 60 -11.83 11.02 2.08
C GLN A 60 -11.21 12.12 2.93
N LYS A 61 -11.58 13.37 2.70
CA LYS A 61 -11.09 14.51 3.49
C LYS A 61 -11.53 14.40 4.96
N GLU A 62 -12.81 14.11 5.18
CA GLU A 62 -13.36 13.90 6.54
C GLU A 62 -12.72 12.67 7.19
N TYR A 63 -12.63 11.58 6.44
CA TYR A 63 -12.00 10.33 6.90
C TYR A 63 -10.55 10.51 7.30
N ASN A 64 -9.76 11.27 6.52
CA ASN A 64 -8.37 11.59 6.85
C ASN A 64 -8.26 12.34 8.19
N SER A 65 -9.16 13.26 8.45
CA SER A 65 -9.19 14.04 9.70
C SER A 65 -9.42 13.13 10.91
N GLU A 66 -10.39 12.22 10.81
CA GLU A 66 -10.71 11.26 11.87
C GLU A 66 -9.55 10.30 12.12
N ILE A 67 -8.93 9.77 11.06
CA ILE A 67 -7.75 8.90 11.19
C ILE A 67 -6.60 9.62 11.90
N LEU A 68 -6.34 10.88 11.56
CA LEU A 68 -5.26 11.65 12.19
C LEU A 68 -5.51 11.86 13.68
N ASN A 69 -6.76 12.07 14.09
CA ASN A 69 -7.14 12.14 15.49
C ASN A 69 -6.84 10.82 16.21
N GLU A 70 -7.29 9.68 15.65
CA GLU A 70 -7.03 8.35 16.23
C GLU A 70 -5.52 8.03 16.31
N LEU A 71 -4.77 8.34 15.26
CA LEU A 71 -3.32 8.14 15.24
C LEU A 71 -2.62 9.02 16.29
N THR A 72 -3.11 10.24 16.51
CA THR A 72 -2.59 11.14 17.56
C THR A 72 -2.82 10.54 18.93
N ASP A 73 -3.98 9.93 19.18
CA ASP A 73 -4.29 9.28 20.45
C ASP A 73 -3.47 8.01 20.66
N LEU A 74 -3.32 7.18 19.62
CA LEU A 74 -2.45 6.00 19.66
C LEU A 74 -0.98 6.38 19.96
N ASN A 75 -0.55 7.51 19.49
CA ASN A 75 0.80 7.99 19.68
C ASN A 75 1.14 8.40 21.12
N LYS A 76 0.12 8.81 21.90
CA LYS A 76 0.27 9.09 23.35
C LYS A 76 0.68 7.84 24.14
N SER A 77 0.52 6.67 23.55
CA SER A 77 0.90 5.39 24.16
C SER A 77 2.41 5.19 24.35
N GLY A 78 3.23 5.99 23.69
CA GLY A 78 4.70 5.84 23.66
C GLY A 78 5.20 4.66 22.82
N LEU A 79 4.30 3.92 22.14
CA LEU A 79 4.69 2.86 21.21
C LEU A 79 5.23 3.42 19.91
N LYS A 80 6.30 2.84 19.39
CA LYS A 80 6.76 3.14 18.04
C LYS A 80 5.85 2.44 17.03
N ILE A 81 5.01 3.22 16.36
CA ILE A 81 4.08 2.79 15.32
C ILE A 81 4.55 3.34 13.98
N VAL A 82 4.62 2.50 12.96
CA VAL A 82 5.07 2.88 11.62
C VAL A 82 3.92 2.75 10.63
N GLY A 83 3.54 3.84 9.98
CA GLY A 83 2.56 3.83 8.91
C GLY A 83 3.14 3.25 7.62
N LEU A 84 2.34 2.45 6.90
CA LEU A 84 2.82 1.73 5.71
C LEU A 84 2.33 2.31 4.39
N LYS A 85 1.05 2.57 4.28
CA LYS A 85 0.37 3.06 3.06
C LYS A 85 -0.82 3.96 3.43
N GLY A 86 -1.85 4.07 2.59
CA GLY A 86 -3.05 4.83 2.94
C GLY A 86 -2.76 6.32 3.17
N ILE A 87 -3.16 6.80 4.34
CA ILE A 87 -2.99 8.19 4.78
C ILE A 87 -1.52 8.64 4.76
N PHE A 88 -0.58 7.76 5.06
CA PHE A 88 0.84 8.10 5.16
C PHE A 88 1.46 8.48 3.81
N LEU A 89 1.08 7.77 2.74
CA LEU A 89 1.45 8.14 1.37
C LEU A 89 0.73 9.42 0.93
N ALA A 90 -0.56 9.55 1.30
CA ALA A 90 -1.36 10.72 0.99
C ALA A 90 -0.72 12.01 1.53
N LEU A 91 -0.31 12.01 2.79
CA LEU A 91 0.31 13.17 3.45
C LEU A 91 1.70 13.52 2.92
N ARG A 92 2.45 12.54 2.42
CA ARG A 92 3.83 12.77 1.97
C ARG A 92 3.93 13.16 0.50
N TYR A 93 3.09 12.57 -0.35
CA TYR A 93 3.33 12.61 -1.79
C TYR A 93 2.19 13.20 -2.60
N TYR A 94 1.01 13.40 -2.01
CA TYR A 94 -0.10 14.02 -2.71
C TYR A 94 -0.24 15.49 -2.33
N GLU A 95 -0.44 16.34 -3.32
CA GLU A 95 -0.69 17.78 -3.13
C GLU A 95 -1.91 18.02 -2.22
N LYS A 96 -2.94 17.18 -2.40
CA LYS A 96 -4.15 17.13 -1.59
C LYS A 96 -4.32 15.69 -1.11
N PRO A 97 -4.15 15.41 0.19
CA PRO A 97 -4.21 14.05 0.73
C PRO A 97 -5.51 13.30 0.43
N GLU A 98 -6.63 14.02 0.32
CA GLU A 98 -7.93 13.44 -0.02
C GLU A 98 -8.00 12.86 -1.44
N LYS A 99 -7.09 13.20 -2.33
CA LYS A 99 -7.00 12.61 -3.67
C LYS A 99 -6.53 11.15 -3.66
N ARG A 100 -5.88 10.71 -2.60
CA ARG A 100 -5.55 9.30 -2.41
C ARG A 100 -6.66 8.60 -1.65
N ILE A 101 -7.51 7.87 -2.38
CA ILE A 101 -8.65 7.12 -1.83
C ILE A 101 -8.13 5.80 -1.23
N PHE A 102 -8.52 5.50 0.02
CA PHE A 102 -8.19 4.25 0.71
C PHE A 102 -9.29 3.89 1.72
N ASN A 103 -9.33 2.63 2.15
CA ASN A 103 -10.36 2.10 3.04
C ASN A 103 -9.83 1.64 4.39
N ASP A 104 -8.53 1.42 4.51
CA ASP A 104 -7.82 0.85 5.63
C ASP A 104 -6.58 1.67 5.97
N VAL A 105 -6.15 1.57 7.20
CA VAL A 105 -4.92 2.19 7.70
C VAL A 105 -4.00 1.07 8.14
N ASP A 106 -2.93 0.88 7.39
CA ASP A 106 -1.94 -0.15 7.69
C ASP A 106 -0.87 0.40 8.62
N LEU A 107 -0.69 -0.29 9.75
CA LEU A 107 0.27 0.05 10.77
C LEU A 107 1.21 -1.12 11.02
N LEU A 108 2.49 -0.85 11.10
CA LEU A 108 3.50 -1.81 11.49
C LEU A 108 3.94 -1.54 12.93
N ILE A 109 3.94 -2.58 13.74
CA ILE A 109 4.40 -2.54 15.12
C ILE A 109 5.47 -3.62 15.39
N HIS A 110 6.26 -3.42 16.42
CA HIS A 110 7.13 -4.48 16.89
C HIS A 110 6.29 -5.58 17.58
N SER A 111 6.54 -6.85 17.27
CA SER A 111 5.76 -7.98 17.81
C SER A 111 5.67 -8.03 19.34
N LYS A 112 6.69 -7.51 20.05
CA LYS A 112 6.67 -7.41 21.52
C LYS A 112 5.63 -6.42 22.04
N ASP A 113 5.27 -5.42 21.25
CA ASP A 113 4.37 -4.32 21.61
C ASP A 113 2.90 -4.60 21.20
N ALA A 114 2.67 -5.70 20.46
CA ALA A 114 1.35 -6.06 19.92
C ALA A 114 0.28 -6.22 21.02
N TYR A 115 0.65 -6.79 22.18
CA TYR A 115 -0.28 -6.95 23.30
C TYR A 115 -0.69 -5.60 23.91
N GLN A 116 0.27 -4.70 24.09
CA GLN A 116 0.00 -3.36 24.63
C GLN A 116 -0.87 -2.55 23.65
N LEU A 117 -0.55 -2.60 22.34
CA LEU A 117 -1.37 -1.94 21.33
C LEU A 117 -2.80 -2.48 21.30
N ASN A 118 -2.97 -3.81 21.35
CA ASN A 118 -4.32 -4.41 21.41
C ASN A 118 -5.13 -3.87 22.59
N LYS A 119 -4.54 -3.79 23.77
CA LYS A 119 -5.22 -3.24 24.97
C LYS A 119 -5.67 -1.79 24.72
N ILE A 120 -4.77 -0.96 24.20
CA ILE A 120 -5.06 0.44 23.88
C ILE A 120 -6.19 0.56 22.84
N LEU A 121 -6.18 -0.25 21.78
CA LEU A 121 -7.21 -0.22 20.75
C LEU A 121 -8.58 -0.60 21.32
N ILE A 122 -8.67 -1.62 22.15
CA ILE A 122 -9.91 -2.02 22.82
C ILE A 122 -10.42 -0.92 23.76
N GLU A 123 -9.54 -0.31 24.54
CA GLU A 123 -9.88 0.82 25.41
C GLU A 123 -10.38 2.04 24.62
N ASN A 124 -9.92 2.23 23.38
CA ASN A 124 -10.37 3.26 22.44
C ASN A 124 -11.56 2.81 21.58
N ASN A 125 -12.31 1.79 21.98
CA ASN A 125 -13.53 1.27 21.34
C ASN A 125 -13.31 0.64 19.94
N PHE A 126 -12.10 0.23 19.60
CA PHE A 126 -11.88 -0.62 18.44
C PHE A 126 -12.31 -2.06 18.76
N LYS A 127 -12.93 -2.71 17.78
CA LYS A 127 -13.34 -4.11 17.83
C LYS A 127 -12.47 -4.90 16.86
N ILE A 128 -12.04 -6.09 17.29
CA ILE A 128 -11.34 -7.03 16.41
C ILE A 128 -12.35 -7.62 15.45
N ASN A 129 -12.05 -7.62 14.14
CA ASN A 129 -12.91 -8.24 13.15
C ASN A 129 -12.81 -9.77 13.26
N SER A 130 -13.97 -10.42 13.35
CA SER A 130 -14.10 -11.87 13.54
C SER A 130 -13.64 -12.72 12.34
N GLY A 131 -13.35 -12.09 11.20
CA GLY A 131 -12.78 -12.75 10.01
C GLY A 131 -11.31 -13.15 10.19
N THR A 132 -10.59 -12.49 11.09
CA THR A 132 -9.27 -12.92 11.53
C THR A 132 -9.47 -13.96 12.64
N PHE A 133 -9.47 -15.20 12.28
CA PHE A 133 -9.64 -16.38 13.14
C PHE A 133 -9.14 -16.18 14.59
N LEU A 134 -9.99 -16.43 15.59
CA LEU A 134 -9.65 -16.86 16.96
C LEU A 134 -9.63 -15.86 18.12
N TYR A 135 -10.30 -14.72 18.12
CA TYR A 135 -10.14 -13.79 19.24
C TYR A 135 -11.38 -13.39 20.04
N ASN A 136 -12.17 -14.37 20.49
CA ASN A 136 -13.18 -14.08 21.52
C ASN A 136 -12.75 -14.43 22.97
N ASN A 137 -11.47 -14.80 23.21
CA ASN A 137 -11.03 -15.12 24.56
C ASN A 137 -9.65 -14.53 24.89
N ASN A 138 -9.59 -13.58 25.81
CA ASN A 138 -8.37 -13.04 26.41
C ASN A 138 -7.38 -14.11 26.94
N VAL A 139 -7.85 -15.32 27.24
CA VAL A 139 -7.05 -16.45 27.71
C VAL A 139 -6.21 -17.06 26.57
N LEU A 140 -6.72 -17.08 25.35
CA LEU A 140 -5.97 -17.59 24.18
C LEU A 140 -4.86 -16.63 23.78
N PHE A 141 -5.10 -15.33 23.86
CA PHE A 141 -4.09 -14.30 23.57
C PHE A 141 -2.87 -14.39 24.49
N ASN A 142 -3.08 -14.70 25.76
CA ASN A 142 -2.01 -14.88 26.75
C ASN A 142 -1.16 -16.13 26.50
N LYS A 143 -1.72 -17.22 26.00
CA LYS A 143 -0.99 -18.47 25.67
C LYS A 143 -0.28 -18.42 24.32
N LEU A 144 -0.76 -17.62 23.36
CA LEU A 144 -0.22 -17.52 22.01
C LEU A 144 0.83 -16.40 21.84
N LYS A 145 1.26 -15.80 22.94
CA LYS A 145 2.06 -14.56 23.09
C LYS A 145 3.27 -14.35 22.17
N SER A 146 3.86 -15.36 21.57
CA SER A 146 5.05 -15.13 20.74
C SER A 146 5.03 -15.84 19.39
N THR A 147 4.38 -17.00 19.29
CA THR A 147 4.47 -17.85 18.10
C THR A 147 3.39 -17.50 17.07
N TYR A 148 2.21 -17.12 17.55
CA TYR A 148 1.07 -16.85 16.67
C TYR A 148 1.19 -15.51 15.96
N ILE A 149 1.52 -14.44 16.69
CA ILE A 149 1.70 -13.08 16.12
C ILE A 149 2.80 -13.04 15.05
N LYS A 150 3.81 -13.91 15.16
CA LYS A 150 4.87 -14.06 14.15
C LYS A 150 4.40 -14.67 12.84
N ASN A 151 3.28 -15.38 12.84
CA ASN A 151 2.76 -16.12 11.69
C ASN A 151 1.49 -15.51 11.08
N VAL A 152 0.88 -14.51 11.73
CA VAL A 152 -0.30 -13.80 11.22
C VAL A 152 0.17 -12.60 10.41
N HIS A 153 -0.41 -12.42 9.22
CA HIS A 153 -0.06 -11.31 8.34
C HIS A 153 -0.43 -9.98 8.97
N ALA A 154 -1.68 -9.87 9.40
CA ALA A 154 -2.22 -8.69 10.05
C ALA A 154 -3.37 -9.04 10.98
N ILE A 155 -3.71 -8.13 11.87
CA ILE A 155 -4.89 -8.19 12.72
C ILE A 155 -5.76 -6.97 12.40
N ASP A 156 -7.01 -7.22 12.02
CA ASP A 156 -7.94 -6.17 11.63
C ASP A 156 -8.75 -5.67 12.83
N TYR A 157 -8.80 -4.37 12.96
CA TYR A 157 -9.59 -3.67 13.95
C TYR A 157 -10.54 -2.69 13.26
N THR A 158 -11.76 -2.58 13.77
CA THR A 158 -12.75 -1.62 13.26
C THR A 158 -13.33 -0.81 14.41
N LYS A 159 -13.43 0.50 14.19
CA LYS A 159 -14.14 1.43 15.06
C LYS A 159 -15.26 2.09 14.27
N SER A 160 -16.49 2.02 14.79
CA SER A 160 -17.60 2.76 14.20
C SER A 160 -17.40 4.26 14.40
N ASN A 161 -17.48 5.00 13.31
CA ASN A 161 -17.37 6.45 13.33
C ASN A 161 -18.76 7.07 13.22
N GLN A 162 -19.12 7.94 14.17
CA GLN A 162 -20.40 8.63 14.18
C GLN A 162 -20.40 9.92 13.35
N SER A 163 -19.23 10.51 13.13
CA SER A 163 -19.05 11.76 12.39
C SER A 163 -18.88 11.57 10.90
N CYS A 164 -18.50 10.38 10.47
CA CYS A 164 -18.23 10.05 9.06
C CYS A 164 -19.02 8.80 8.67
N SER A 165 -19.46 8.70 7.42
CA SER A 165 -20.20 7.54 6.90
C SER A 165 -19.35 6.26 6.81
N LYS A 166 -18.08 6.32 7.16
CA LYS A 166 -17.08 5.26 6.98
C LYS A 166 -16.46 4.88 8.32
N ASN A 167 -16.48 3.59 8.64
CA ASN A 167 -15.77 3.05 9.80
C ASN A 167 -14.25 3.21 9.64
N ILE A 168 -13.56 3.41 10.77
CA ILE A 168 -12.10 3.39 10.80
C ILE A 168 -11.64 1.94 10.88
N ASN A 169 -10.93 1.49 9.85
CA ASN A 169 -10.36 0.15 9.78
C ASN A 169 -8.85 0.25 9.91
N LEU A 170 -8.29 -0.43 10.92
CA LEU A 170 -6.85 -0.54 11.14
C LEU A 170 -6.40 -1.96 10.83
N GLU A 171 -5.36 -2.11 10.03
CA GLU A 171 -4.68 -3.37 9.75
C GLU A 171 -3.30 -3.35 10.42
N ILE A 172 -3.14 -4.14 11.48
CA ILE A 172 -1.94 -4.13 12.32
C ILE A 172 -1.01 -5.25 11.89
N HIS A 173 0.11 -4.88 11.28
CA HIS A 173 1.18 -5.78 10.86
C HIS A 173 2.27 -5.88 11.93
N SER A 174 2.85 -7.04 12.10
CA SER A 174 4.08 -7.24 12.88
C SER A 174 5.23 -7.75 12.03
N ASN A 175 4.95 -8.13 10.80
CA ASN A 175 5.90 -8.71 9.87
C ASN A 175 5.41 -8.58 8.42
N PHE A 176 6.33 -8.41 7.48
CA PHE A 176 6.04 -8.44 6.03
C PHE A 176 6.28 -9.83 5.41
N ASN A 177 6.95 -10.71 6.13
CA ASN A 177 7.43 -12.01 5.62
C ASN A 177 6.30 -13.05 5.58
N VAL A 178 5.28 -12.80 4.77
CA VAL A 178 4.14 -13.71 4.60
C VAL A 178 4.54 -14.88 3.71
N HIS A 179 4.14 -16.08 4.11
CA HIS A 179 4.33 -17.34 3.36
C HIS A 179 5.77 -17.61 2.90
N LYS A 180 6.78 -17.03 3.55
CA LYS A 180 8.22 -17.17 3.20
C LYS A 180 8.58 -16.65 1.79
N LEU A 181 7.69 -15.91 1.14
CA LEU A 181 7.90 -15.37 -0.20
C LEU A 181 8.89 -14.20 -0.22
N CYS A 182 9.09 -13.54 0.91
CA CYS A 182 10.05 -12.46 1.08
C CYS A 182 10.84 -12.60 2.37
N LYS A 183 11.91 -11.83 2.54
CA LYS A 183 12.77 -11.82 3.73
C LYS A 183 13.18 -10.41 4.12
N PHE A 184 12.20 -9.57 4.42
CA PHE A 184 12.48 -8.26 4.98
C PHE A 184 13.20 -8.41 6.33
N ASP A 185 14.26 -7.66 6.52
CA ASP A 185 14.92 -7.52 7.81
C ASP A 185 14.12 -6.55 8.68
N MET A 186 13.11 -7.08 9.39
CA MET A 186 12.17 -6.28 10.17
C MET A 186 12.85 -5.39 11.20
N LYS A 187 13.99 -5.83 11.78
CA LYS A 187 14.76 -5.01 12.70
C LYS A 187 15.34 -3.79 12.01
N SER A 188 15.90 -3.98 10.81
CA SER A 188 16.42 -2.88 10.00
C SER A 188 15.30 -1.95 9.55
N VAL A 189 14.18 -2.51 9.07
CA VAL A 189 12.99 -1.74 8.64
C VAL A 189 12.49 -0.82 9.78
N PHE A 190 12.33 -1.36 10.98
CA PHE A 190 11.93 -0.57 12.15
C PHE A 190 12.95 0.51 12.54
N ASN A 191 14.24 0.17 12.53
CA ASN A 191 15.28 1.10 12.92
C ASN A 191 15.42 2.25 11.93
N ASN A 192 15.23 1.96 10.63
CA ASN A 192 15.35 2.94 9.55
C ASN A 192 14.07 3.73 9.30
N ALA A 193 12.97 3.41 9.99
CA ALA A 193 11.74 4.19 9.88
C ALA A 193 11.97 5.64 10.33
N VAL A 194 11.45 6.57 9.54
CA VAL A 194 11.64 8.02 9.70
C VAL A 194 10.39 8.70 10.24
N LEU A 195 10.55 9.82 10.93
CA LEU A 195 9.40 10.62 11.37
C LEU A 195 8.68 11.20 10.16
N LEU A 196 7.36 11.14 10.18
CA LEU A 196 6.53 11.84 9.21
C LEU A 196 6.61 13.35 9.51
N ASN A 197 7.03 14.12 8.51
CA ASN A 197 7.14 15.58 8.65
C ASN A 197 5.79 16.17 9.09
N ASN A 198 5.82 17.11 10.02
CA ASN A 198 4.68 17.82 10.61
C ASN A 198 3.72 16.98 11.48
N CYS A 199 4.02 15.71 11.74
CA CYS A 199 3.26 14.87 12.66
C CYS A 199 4.20 14.39 13.77
N SER A 200 4.05 14.89 14.99
CA SER A 200 4.85 14.44 16.12
C SER A 200 4.63 12.94 16.36
N ASN A 201 5.71 12.18 16.39
CA ASN A 201 5.77 10.75 16.74
C ASN A 201 5.08 9.73 15.80
N ILE A 202 4.63 10.10 14.60
CA ILE A 202 4.23 9.13 13.57
C ILE A 202 5.46 8.81 12.72
N TYR A 203 5.79 7.53 12.65
CA TYR A 203 6.88 7.04 11.80
C TYR A 203 6.29 6.49 10.50
N VAL A 204 7.12 6.49 9.46
CA VAL A 204 6.84 5.86 8.16
C VAL A 204 8.08 5.09 7.71
N LEU A 205 7.93 4.19 6.78
CA LEU A 205 9.07 3.50 6.20
C LEU A 205 10.02 4.48 5.53
N ASN A 206 11.32 4.16 5.53
CA ASN A 206 12.23 4.86 4.64
C ASN A 206 11.85 4.58 3.18
N PRO A 207 12.14 5.48 2.23
CA PRO A 207 11.61 5.39 0.87
C PRO A 207 11.95 4.10 0.12
N TYR A 208 13.12 3.51 0.35
CA TYR A 208 13.52 2.26 -0.31
C TYR A 208 12.77 1.04 0.25
N ASP A 209 12.61 0.95 1.57
CA ASP A 209 11.83 -0.11 2.20
C ASP A 209 10.34 0.02 1.84
N GLU A 210 9.82 1.25 1.77
CA GLU A 210 8.45 1.56 1.38
C GLU A 210 8.17 1.11 -0.06
N LEU A 211 9.04 1.46 -1.00
CA LEU A 211 8.90 1.03 -2.40
C LEU A 211 8.90 -0.48 -2.55
N LEU A 212 9.85 -1.18 -1.91
CA LEU A 212 9.90 -2.63 -2.00
C LEU A 212 8.69 -3.29 -1.34
N PHE A 213 8.19 -2.72 -0.23
CA PHE A 213 6.95 -3.17 0.38
C PHE A 213 5.74 -2.97 -0.56
N LEU A 214 5.60 -1.80 -1.18
CA LEU A 214 4.50 -1.52 -2.11
C LEU A 214 4.57 -2.39 -3.38
N MET A 215 5.75 -2.60 -3.93
CA MET A 215 5.95 -3.49 -5.09
C MET A 215 5.57 -4.93 -4.73
N TYR A 216 6.03 -5.42 -3.58
CA TYR A 216 5.68 -6.74 -3.07
C TYR A 216 4.16 -6.86 -2.84
N HIS A 217 3.56 -5.88 -2.17
CA HIS A 217 2.13 -5.84 -1.88
C HIS A 217 1.28 -5.85 -3.16
N LEU A 218 1.60 -4.97 -4.12
CA LEU A 218 0.91 -4.88 -5.42
C LEU A 218 0.89 -6.22 -6.15
N VAL A 219 2.04 -6.86 -6.27
CA VAL A 219 2.18 -8.10 -7.04
C VAL A 219 1.60 -9.29 -6.26
N SER A 220 1.75 -9.33 -4.94
CA SER A 220 1.15 -10.37 -4.10
C SER A 220 -0.37 -10.36 -4.22
N HIS A 221 -0.99 -9.18 -4.23
CA HIS A 221 -2.43 -9.07 -4.46
C HIS A 221 -2.85 -9.62 -5.83
N LEU A 222 -2.10 -9.35 -6.89
CA LEU A 222 -2.39 -9.89 -8.22
C LEU A 222 -2.38 -11.43 -8.24
N PHE A 223 -1.42 -12.06 -7.56
CA PHE A 223 -1.33 -13.52 -7.54
C PHE A 223 -2.35 -14.16 -6.62
N TYR A 224 -2.56 -13.62 -5.42
CA TYR A 224 -3.51 -14.19 -4.45
C TYR A 224 -4.94 -14.15 -4.95
N PHE A 225 -5.36 -13.06 -5.54
CA PHE A 225 -6.74 -12.89 -5.96
C PHE A 225 -7.08 -13.67 -7.24
N ASN A 226 -6.12 -13.90 -8.13
CA ASN A 226 -6.32 -14.80 -9.28
C ASN A 226 -6.64 -16.24 -8.86
N ILE A 227 -6.15 -16.70 -7.70
CA ILE A 227 -6.44 -18.04 -7.17
C ILE A 227 -7.88 -18.12 -6.64
N TYR A 228 -8.46 -17.02 -6.19
CA TYR A 228 -9.83 -16.97 -5.61
C TYR A 228 -10.91 -16.46 -6.58
N GLY A 229 -10.59 -16.29 -7.86
CA GLY A 229 -11.58 -15.99 -8.91
C GLY A 229 -12.14 -14.57 -8.92
N ASN A 230 -11.52 -13.64 -8.22
CA ASN A 230 -11.86 -12.22 -8.33
C ASN A 230 -11.01 -11.58 -9.43
N ASP A 231 -11.64 -10.89 -10.39
CA ASP A 231 -10.98 -10.19 -11.49
C ASP A 231 -10.12 -9.04 -10.96
N ASN A 232 -8.86 -9.35 -10.64
CA ASN A 232 -7.96 -8.34 -10.10
C ASN A 232 -7.14 -7.69 -11.19
N CYS A 233 -7.50 -6.45 -11.42
CA CYS A 233 -6.71 -5.54 -12.23
C CYS A 233 -5.64 -4.86 -11.36
N ILE A 234 -4.50 -4.53 -11.96
CA ILE A 234 -3.48 -3.69 -11.34
C ILE A 234 -4.10 -2.34 -11.02
N SER A 235 -4.04 -1.92 -9.76
CA SER A 235 -4.51 -0.60 -9.37
C SER A 235 -3.60 0.50 -9.93
N LEU A 236 -4.14 1.39 -10.75
CA LEU A 236 -3.42 2.56 -11.25
C LEU A 236 -2.95 3.47 -10.11
N GLN A 237 -3.75 3.59 -9.04
CA GLN A 237 -3.35 4.36 -7.86
C GLN A 237 -2.08 3.80 -7.22
N ASN A 238 -1.95 2.47 -7.12
CA ASN A 238 -0.74 1.87 -6.52
C ASN A 238 0.50 2.08 -7.40
N ILE A 239 0.36 2.03 -8.73
CA ILE A 239 1.46 2.37 -9.64
C ILE A 239 1.80 3.87 -9.53
N TYR A 240 0.79 4.71 -9.42
CA TYR A 240 0.98 6.15 -9.24
C TYR A 240 1.69 6.48 -7.93
N ASP A 241 1.33 5.81 -6.81
CA ASP A 241 2.05 5.92 -5.52
C ASP A 241 3.53 5.63 -5.69
N ILE A 242 3.88 4.53 -6.38
CA ILE A 242 5.28 4.15 -6.65
C ILE A 242 5.99 5.24 -7.46
N CYS A 243 5.32 5.80 -8.49
CA CYS A 243 5.89 6.88 -9.29
C CYS A 243 6.16 8.14 -8.46
N LEU A 244 5.23 8.53 -7.60
CA LEU A 244 5.40 9.70 -6.73
C LEU A 244 6.57 9.53 -5.76
N ILE A 245 6.70 8.36 -5.12
CA ILE A 245 7.84 8.08 -4.23
C ILE A 245 9.14 8.17 -5.01
N CYS A 246 9.23 7.54 -6.18
CA CYS A 246 10.44 7.58 -7.01
C CYS A 246 10.81 9.01 -7.41
N LEU A 247 9.81 9.85 -7.69
CA LEU A 247 10.01 11.25 -8.07
C LEU A 247 10.53 12.08 -6.88
N TYR A 248 9.79 12.07 -5.77
CA TYR A 248 10.07 12.98 -4.65
C TYR A 248 11.31 12.57 -3.85
N GLU A 249 11.59 11.28 -3.77
CA GLU A 249 12.74 10.74 -3.02
C GLU A 249 13.97 10.49 -3.91
N ASN A 250 13.88 10.86 -5.20
CA ASN A 250 14.98 10.70 -6.17
C ASN A 250 15.64 9.31 -6.13
N ILE A 251 14.82 8.27 -6.19
CA ILE A 251 15.23 6.87 -6.02
C ILE A 251 16.23 6.41 -7.08
N ASP A 252 17.30 5.77 -6.63
CA ASP A 252 18.24 5.07 -7.51
C ASP A 252 17.85 3.57 -7.64
N PHE A 253 17.46 3.16 -8.83
CA PHE A 253 17.02 1.79 -9.11
C PHE A 253 18.13 0.74 -8.98
N GLU A 254 19.41 1.11 -9.07
CA GLU A 254 20.50 0.17 -8.77
C GLU A 254 20.57 -0.16 -7.28
N ILE A 255 20.38 0.84 -6.42
CA ILE A 255 20.33 0.64 -4.97
C ILE A 255 19.08 -0.18 -4.62
N LEU A 256 17.92 0.20 -5.18
CA LEU A 256 16.66 -0.50 -4.96
C LEU A 256 16.74 -1.98 -5.39
N HIS A 257 17.37 -2.27 -6.54
CA HIS A 257 17.59 -3.63 -7.02
C HIS A 257 18.51 -4.44 -6.08
N LYS A 258 19.61 -3.85 -5.58
CA LYS A 258 20.48 -4.53 -4.60
C LYS A 258 19.69 -4.90 -3.34
N LEU A 259 18.85 -3.99 -2.86
CA LEU A 259 18.02 -4.21 -1.68
C LEU A 259 16.92 -5.25 -1.94
N SER A 260 16.30 -5.23 -3.14
CA SER A 260 15.29 -6.23 -3.53
C SER A 260 15.84 -7.67 -3.51
N LYS A 261 17.09 -7.87 -3.92
CA LYS A 261 17.79 -9.15 -3.80
C LYS A 261 17.99 -9.57 -2.35
N LYS A 262 18.44 -8.61 -1.52
CA LYS A 262 18.64 -8.86 -0.08
C LYS A 262 17.33 -9.31 0.59
N TYR A 263 16.21 -8.69 0.25
CA TYR A 263 14.89 -9.01 0.80
C TYR A 263 14.18 -10.15 0.09
N LYS A 264 14.78 -10.72 -0.97
CA LYS A 264 14.19 -11.78 -1.81
C LYS A 264 12.86 -11.37 -2.46
N VAL A 265 12.78 -10.13 -2.88
CA VAL A 265 11.65 -9.53 -3.61
C VAL A 265 12.05 -9.02 -5.00
N GLU A 266 13.14 -9.56 -5.57
CA GLU A 266 13.68 -9.15 -6.87
C GLU A 266 12.65 -9.33 -7.99
N GLU A 267 11.88 -10.42 -7.98
CA GLU A 267 10.87 -10.69 -9.00
C GLU A 267 9.76 -9.64 -9.02
N TYR A 268 9.33 -9.20 -7.84
CA TYR A 268 8.33 -8.15 -7.69
C TYR A 268 8.87 -6.79 -8.18
N PHE A 269 10.10 -6.46 -7.82
CA PHE A 269 10.81 -5.30 -8.32
C PHE A 269 10.88 -5.30 -9.86
N MET A 270 11.32 -6.40 -10.47
CA MET A 270 11.45 -6.54 -11.93
C MET A 270 10.09 -6.41 -12.62
N PHE A 271 9.04 -7.01 -12.06
CA PHE A 271 7.69 -6.93 -12.62
C PHE A 271 7.18 -5.48 -12.63
N VAL A 272 7.32 -4.75 -11.53
CA VAL A 272 6.89 -3.35 -11.46
C VAL A 272 7.71 -2.47 -12.38
N THR A 273 9.04 -2.67 -12.44
CA THR A 273 9.92 -1.92 -13.35
C THR A 273 9.52 -2.15 -14.81
N MET A 274 9.12 -3.37 -15.18
CA MET A 274 8.56 -3.65 -16.51
C MET A 274 7.29 -2.85 -16.79
N ILE A 275 6.39 -2.71 -15.81
CA ILE A 275 5.18 -1.90 -15.97
C ILE A 275 5.56 -0.44 -16.22
N LEU A 276 6.46 0.12 -15.41
CA LEU A 276 6.93 1.50 -15.56
C LEU A 276 7.54 1.74 -16.94
N ASN A 277 8.38 0.83 -17.42
CA ASN A 277 8.97 0.90 -18.76
C ASN A 277 7.91 0.84 -19.87
N LYS A 278 6.84 0.05 -19.70
CA LYS A 278 5.70 0.00 -20.66
C LYS A 278 4.86 1.28 -20.66
N LEU A 279 4.89 2.02 -19.58
CA LEU A 279 4.24 3.34 -19.45
C LEU A 279 5.16 4.48 -19.91
N ASP A 280 6.34 4.16 -20.43
CA ASP A 280 7.40 5.11 -20.78
C ASP A 280 7.81 6.03 -19.60
N ILE A 281 7.65 5.55 -18.36
CA ILE A 281 8.05 6.26 -17.16
C ILE A 281 9.45 5.79 -16.75
N GLU A 282 10.39 6.73 -16.73
CA GLU A 282 11.79 6.44 -16.42
C GLU A 282 12.27 7.17 -15.18
N PHE A 283 12.95 6.43 -14.33
CA PHE A 283 13.64 6.96 -13.17
C PHE A 283 15.16 6.69 -13.27
N LYS A 284 15.93 7.26 -12.37
CA LYS A 284 17.38 7.08 -12.33
C LYS A 284 17.76 5.60 -12.37
N ASN A 285 18.48 5.20 -13.43
CA ASN A 285 18.92 3.83 -13.70
C ASN A 285 17.80 2.79 -13.94
N SER A 286 16.52 3.15 -14.04
CA SER A 286 15.43 2.17 -14.24
C SER A 286 15.52 1.40 -15.55
N ARG A 287 15.97 2.01 -16.65
CA ARG A 287 16.13 1.35 -17.98
C ARG A 287 17.11 0.20 -18.00
N LYS A 288 18.04 0.11 -17.03
CA LYS A 288 18.99 -1.01 -16.94
C LYS A 288 18.29 -2.34 -16.61
N PHE A 289 17.04 -2.30 -16.16
CA PHE A 289 16.26 -3.46 -15.74
C PHE A 289 15.20 -3.83 -16.78
N ASP A 290 15.58 -3.95 -18.06
CA ASP A 290 14.68 -4.38 -19.12
C ASP A 290 14.55 -5.92 -19.19
N MET A 291 13.32 -6.38 -19.51
CA MET A 291 12.91 -7.78 -19.52
C MET A 291 13.64 -8.67 -20.52
N LYS A 292 14.38 -8.13 -21.48
CA LYS A 292 15.12 -8.97 -22.46
C LYS A 292 16.06 -9.97 -21.77
N ASN A 293 16.54 -9.62 -20.59
CA ASN A 293 17.44 -10.47 -19.79
C ASN A 293 16.72 -11.37 -18.77
N TYR A 294 15.41 -11.22 -18.58
CA TYR A 294 14.65 -11.92 -17.54
C TYR A 294 13.97 -13.21 -18.01
N LYS A 295 13.75 -13.38 -19.32
CA LYS A 295 13.08 -14.56 -19.90
C LYS A 295 13.71 -15.91 -19.55
N HIS A 296 14.96 -15.95 -19.11
CA HIS A 296 15.66 -17.20 -18.79
C HIS A 296 15.45 -17.72 -17.36
N ARG A 297 14.88 -16.95 -16.42
CA ARG A 297 14.71 -17.40 -15.02
C ARG A 297 13.30 -17.84 -14.65
N CYS A 298 12.27 -17.23 -15.21
CA CYS A 298 10.87 -17.59 -14.90
C CYS A 298 10.46 -18.99 -15.40
N THR A 299 11.15 -19.55 -16.39
CA THR A 299 10.86 -20.91 -16.90
C THR A 299 11.39 -22.03 -16.00
N ARG A 300 12.22 -21.75 -15.02
CA ARG A 300 12.75 -22.77 -14.08
C ARG A 300 11.93 -22.95 -12.81
N GLY A 301 11.07 -21.99 -12.45
CA GLY A 301 10.26 -22.03 -11.22
C GLY A 301 8.95 -22.81 -11.35
N THR A 302 8.46 -23.11 -12.54
CA THR A 302 7.17 -23.78 -12.76
C THR A 302 7.22 -25.31 -12.68
N ASN A 303 8.40 -25.91 -12.54
CA ASN A 303 8.55 -27.37 -12.48
C ASN A 303 8.67 -27.95 -11.05
N GLU A 304 8.59 -27.12 -9.98
CA GLU A 304 8.72 -27.61 -8.59
C GLU A 304 7.43 -27.51 -7.76
N ILE A 305 6.29 -27.21 -8.41
CA ILE A 305 4.96 -27.33 -7.76
C ILE A 305 4.26 -28.54 -8.41
N LYS A 306 4.61 -29.72 -7.95
CA LYS A 306 3.80 -30.93 -8.04
C LYS A 306 3.34 -31.30 -6.65
#